data_6acbb9a01078b6ce61a28f87492d4613
#
_entry.id   6acbb9a01078b6ce61a28f87492d4613
#
_cell.length_a   1.000
_cell.length_b   1.000
_cell.length_c   1.000
_cell.angle_alpha   90.00
_cell.angle_beta   90.00
_cell.angle_gamma   90.00
#
_symmetry.space_group_name_H-M   'P 1'
#
loop_
_entity.id
_entity.type
_entity.pdbx_description
1 polymer ?
#
loop_
_entity_poly.entity_id
_entity_poly.type
_entity_poly.pdbx_seq_one_letter_code
_entity_poly.pdbx_strand_id
1 'polypeptide(L)'
;MSAAKRELSCPGSDAGERPTFRALFEAEYLYVRRSLQRFGVRTTDIDDAAHDVFAAVHRHYEAYDPSRPIRPWLFAFAVRAASDYRKLARNR
;
A
#
# COMPACT_ATOMS: atom_id res chain seq x y z
N MET A 1 22.42 9.52 3.60
CA MET A 1 22.21 9.28 3.18
C MET A 1 21.88 9.07 2.67
N SER A 2 21.64 9.16 2.71
CA SER A 2 21.14 8.99 2.13
C SER A 2 20.67 8.93 1.56
N ALA A 3 20.58 9.15 1.52
CA ALA A 3 20.02 9.12 0.95
C ALA A 3 19.49 9.22 0.63
N ALA A 4 19.37 9.41 0.91
CA ALA A 4 18.83 9.41 0.61
C ALA A 4 18.44 9.81 0.39
N LYS A 5 18.46 9.88 0.77
CA LYS A 5 17.94 10.13 0.48
C LYS A 5 17.61 10.59 -0.15
N ARG A 6 17.87 10.61 0.03
CA ARG A 6 17.44 11.02 -0.70
C ARG A 6 16.84 11.15 -1.18
N GLU A 7 16.77 11.25 -1.10
CA GLU A 7 16.13 11.33 -1.67
C GLU A 7 15.34 11.43 -1.80
N LEU A 8 15.12 11.67 -1.41
CA LEU A 8 14.29 11.78 -1.71
C LEU A 8 13.76 12.22 -2.08
N SER A 9 13.89 12.34 -1.91
CA SER A 9 13.38 12.83 -2.48
C SER A 9 12.93 13.11 -3.00
N CYS A 10 12.97 13.28 -3.27
CA CYS A 10 12.51 13.68 -3.97
C CYS A 10 11.88 13.51 -4.40
N PRO A 11 11.70 13.58 -4.17
CA PRO A 11 10.83 13.40 -4.71
C PRO A 11 10.46 13.27 -5.84
N GLY A 12 10.32 12.88 -5.97
CA GLY A 12 9.71 12.57 -7.02
C GLY A 12 10.03 13.31 -8.03
N SER A 13 10.70 13.74 -7.83
CA SER A 13 11.04 14.40 -8.69
C SER A 13 11.06 14.00 -10.02
N ASP A 14 11.45 13.00 -10.36
CA ASP A 14 11.46 12.64 -11.73
C ASP A 14 10.17 12.00 -12.11
N ALA A 15 9.37 12.68 -12.86
CA ALA A 15 8.14 12.16 -13.37
C ALA A 15 8.44 10.91 -14.14
N GLY A 16 7.78 9.85 -13.83
CA GLY A 16 7.97 8.59 -14.50
C GLY A 16 8.92 7.64 -13.80
N GLU A 17 9.66 8.14 -12.83
CA GLU A 17 10.47 7.23 -12.04
C GLU A 17 9.66 6.67 -10.91
N ARG A 18 9.75 5.38 -10.77
CA ARG A 18 9.02 4.66 -9.74
C ARG A 18 9.89 4.54 -8.51
N PRO A 19 9.37 4.85 -7.31
CA PRO A 19 10.13 4.59 -6.09
C PRO A 19 10.35 3.10 -5.91
N THR A 20 11.35 2.75 -5.13
CA THR A 20 11.53 1.33 -4.82
C THR A 20 10.31 0.85 -4.03
N PHE A 21 10.04 -0.45 -4.12
CA PHE A 21 8.93 -1.00 -3.35
C PHE A 21 9.10 -0.74 -1.86
N ARG A 22 10.34 -0.84 -1.37
CA ARG A 22 10.61 -0.61 0.05
C ARG A 22 10.26 0.83 0.45
N ALA A 23 10.63 1.79 -0.38
CA ALA A 23 10.30 3.19 -0.11
C ALA A 23 8.80 3.40 -0.09
N LEU A 24 8.10 2.79 -1.02
CA LEU A 24 6.65 2.84 -1.05
C LEU A 24 6.06 2.24 0.21
N PHE A 25 6.53 1.08 0.60
CA PHE A 25 6.05 0.39 1.78
C PHE A 25 6.20 1.29 3.01
N GLU A 26 7.38 1.85 3.19
CA GLU A 26 7.65 2.67 4.36
C GLU A 26 6.84 3.96 4.37
N ALA A 27 6.63 4.55 3.20
CA ALA A 27 5.91 5.81 3.12
C ALA A 27 4.41 5.63 3.29
N GLU A 28 3.86 4.51 2.85
CA GLU A 28 2.41 4.37 2.76
C GLU A 28 1.82 3.32 3.70
N TYR A 29 2.63 2.70 4.54
CA TYR A 29 2.14 1.64 5.41
C TYR A 29 1.01 2.13 6.32
N LEU A 30 1.20 3.29 6.94
CA LEU A 30 0.18 3.84 7.84
C LEU A 30 -1.10 4.18 7.10
N TYR A 31 -0.98 4.69 5.88
CA TYR A 31 -2.15 5.00 5.09
C TYR A 31 -2.99 3.74 4.83
N VAL A 32 -2.32 2.66 4.42
CA VAL A 32 -3.01 1.40 4.14
C VAL A 32 -3.63 0.85 5.42
N ARG A 33 -2.88 0.89 6.51
CA ARG A 33 -3.35 0.40 7.79
C ARG A 33 -4.61 1.13 8.25
N ARG A 34 -4.61 2.45 8.12
CA ARG A 34 -5.76 3.27 8.49
C ARG A 34 -6.95 2.99 7.60
N SER A 35 -6.70 2.78 6.31
CA SER A 35 -7.79 2.46 5.39
C SER A 35 -8.44 1.14 5.76
N LEU A 36 -7.64 0.13 6.08
CA LEU A 36 -8.18 -1.16 6.50
C LEU A 36 -8.99 -1.03 7.78
N GLN A 37 -8.52 -0.21 8.70
CA GLN A 37 -9.24 0.02 9.95
C GLN A 37 -10.61 0.63 9.69
N ARG A 38 -10.68 1.60 8.77
CA ARG A 38 -11.95 2.22 8.40
C ARG A 38 -12.91 1.21 7.79
N PHE A 39 -12.39 0.21 7.10
CA PHE A 39 -13.23 -0.80 6.47
C PHE A 39 -13.63 -1.92 7.41
N GLY A 40 -13.26 -1.82 8.68
CA GLY A 40 -13.72 -2.75 9.69
C GLY A 40 -12.82 -3.93 9.97
N VAL A 41 -11.59 -3.89 9.51
CA VAL A 41 -10.62 -4.93 9.85
C VAL A 41 -10.22 -4.75 11.31
N ARG A 42 -10.25 -5.84 12.08
CA ARG A 42 -9.94 -5.78 13.50
C ARG A 42 -8.48 -5.42 13.73
N THR A 43 -8.24 -4.71 14.82
CA THR A 43 -6.88 -4.31 15.16
C THR A 43 -5.93 -5.50 15.25
N THR A 44 -6.41 -6.64 15.74
CA THR A 44 -5.58 -7.83 15.87
C THR A 44 -5.19 -8.43 14.52
N ASP A 45 -5.98 -8.14 13.48
CA ASP A 45 -5.74 -8.71 12.15
C ASP A 45 -5.17 -7.70 11.17
N ILE A 46 -5.04 -6.46 11.62
CA ILE A 46 -4.79 -5.37 10.67
C ILE A 46 -3.40 -5.45 10.04
N ASP A 47 -2.41 -5.90 10.79
CA ASP A 47 -1.07 -6.03 10.25
C ASP A 47 -1.00 -7.13 9.20
N ASP A 48 -1.69 -8.24 9.44
CA ASP A 48 -1.76 -9.31 8.45
C ASP A 48 -2.46 -8.84 7.18
N ALA A 49 -3.55 -8.11 7.35
CA ALA A 49 -4.27 -7.58 6.19
C ALA A 49 -3.42 -6.58 5.42
N ALA A 50 -2.67 -5.74 6.13
CA ALA A 50 -1.78 -4.78 5.48
C ALA A 50 -0.68 -5.50 4.70
N HIS A 51 -0.13 -6.57 5.25
CA HIS A 51 0.86 -7.37 4.54
C HIS A 51 0.26 -7.98 3.28
N ASP A 52 -0.98 -8.45 3.34
CA ASP A 52 -1.65 -8.98 2.16
C ASP A 52 -1.80 -7.90 1.08
N VAL A 53 -2.15 -6.67 1.49
CA VAL A 53 -2.25 -5.56 0.56
C VAL A 53 -0.91 -5.34 -0.13
N PHE A 54 0.16 -5.27 0.64
CA PHE A 54 1.47 -4.98 0.05
C PHE A 54 2.02 -6.15 -0.75
N ALA A 55 1.66 -7.38 -0.41
CA ALA A 55 2.01 -8.52 -1.25
C ALA A 55 1.36 -8.41 -2.62
N ALA A 56 0.09 -8.01 -2.67
CA ALA A 56 -0.60 -7.81 -3.93
C ALA A 56 -0.02 -6.63 -4.69
N VAL A 57 0.28 -5.55 -3.98
CA VAL A 57 0.91 -4.38 -4.58
C VAL A 57 2.24 -4.76 -5.21
N HIS A 58 3.02 -5.56 -4.51
CA HIS A 58 4.32 -6.00 -5.03
C HIS A 58 4.17 -6.77 -6.34
N ARG A 59 3.18 -7.66 -6.40
CA ARG A 59 2.95 -8.45 -7.60
C ARG A 59 2.57 -7.59 -8.80
N HIS A 60 1.94 -6.44 -8.55
CA HIS A 60 1.43 -5.59 -9.63
C HIS A 60 2.17 -4.26 -9.74
N TYR A 61 3.29 -4.13 -9.02
CA TYR A 61 3.93 -2.82 -8.93
C TYR A 61 4.44 -2.33 -10.27
N GLU A 62 4.86 -3.22 -11.14
CA GLU A 62 5.36 -2.81 -12.44
C GLU A 62 4.26 -2.31 -13.36
N ALA A 63 3.02 -2.66 -13.06
CA ALA A 63 1.88 -2.16 -13.83
C ALA A 63 1.43 -0.79 -13.36
N TYR A 64 1.93 -0.32 -12.23
CA TYR A 64 1.56 0.99 -11.72
C TYR A 64 2.18 2.09 -12.57
N ASP A 65 1.37 3.08 -12.91
CA ASP A 65 1.82 4.25 -13.67
C ASP A 65 2.35 5.29 -12.69
N PRO A 66 3.69 5.50 -12.65
CA PRO A 66 4.25 6.42 -11.65
C PRO A 66 3.88 7.89 -11.86
N SER A 67 3.28 8.22 -12.99
CA SER A 67 2.80 9.59 -13.20
C SER A 67 1.48 9.86 -12.49
N ARG A 68 0.84 8.84 -11.93
CA ARG A 68 -0.44 8.99 -11.25
C ARG A 68 -0.27 8.94 -9.74
N PRO A 69 -1.20 9.57 -8.97
CA PRO A 69 -1.11 9.48 -7.52
C PRO A 69 -1.18 8.03 -7.07
N ILE A 70 -0.36 7.68 -6.10
CA ILE A 70 -0.25 6.30 -5.65
C ILE A 70 -1.42 5.89 -4.76
N ARG A 71 -1.97 6.81 -3.97
CA ARG A 71 -2.95 6.44 -2.96
C ARG A 71 -4.26 5.91 -3.51
N PRO A 72 -4.84 6.46 -4.59
CA PRO A 72 -6.05 5.84 -5.15
C PRO A 72 -5.81 4.42 -5.62
N TRP A 73 -4.62 4.15 -6.14
CA TRP A 73 -4.24 2.81 -6.57
C TRP A 73 -4.12 1.86 -5.36
N LEU A 74 -3.44 2.33 -4.31
CA LEU A 74 -3.32 1.55 -3.08
C LEU A 74 -4.68 1.32 -2.43
N PHE A 75 -5.54 2.33 -2.48
CA PHE A 75 -6.86 2.25 -1.90
C PHE A 75 -7.66 1.10 -2.51
N ALA A 76 -7.54 0.91 -3.82
CA ALA A 76 -8.23 -0.19 -4.49
C ALA A 76 -7.77 -1.54 -3.94
N PHE A 77 -6.48 -1.69 -3.68
CA PHE A 77 -5.97 -2.94 -3.06
C PHE A 77 -6.48 -3.10 -1.64
N ALA A 78 -6.55 -2.00 -0.88
CA ALA A 78 -7.06 -2.07 0.49
C ALA A 78 -8.53 -2.45 0.53
N VAL A 79 -9.32 -1.92 -0.38
CA VAL A 79 -10.74 -2.27 -0.48
C VAL A 79 -10.91 -3.76 -0.75
N ARG A 80 -10.12 -4.27 -1.68
CA ARG A 80 -10.19 -5.70 -2.01
C ARG A 80 -9.80 -6.57 -0.83
N ALA A 81 -8.71 -6.21 -0.15
CA ALA A 81 -8.26 -6.98 1.00
C ALA A 81 -9.30 -6.98 2.11
N ALA A 82 -9.91 -5.83 2.37
CA ALA A 82 -10.94 -5.73 3.39
C ALA A 82 -12.17 -6.55 3.02
N SER A 83 -12.53 -6.53 1.74
CA SER A 83 -13.66 -7.34 1.27
C SER A 83 -13.40 -8.82 1.48
N ASP A 84 -12.20 -9.28 1.13
CA ASP A 84 -11.82 -10.68 1.33
C ASP A 84 -11.81 -11.03 2.80
N TYR A 85 -11.30 -10.14 3.63
CA TYR A 85 -11.29 -10.34 5.08
C TYR A 85 -12.71 -10.54 5.62
N ARG A 86 -13.65 -9.71 5.18
CA ARG A 86 -15.04 -9.80 5.65
C ARG A 86 -15.69 -11.09 5.19
N LYS A 87 -15.37 -11.54 3.97
CA LYS A 87 -15.90 -12.82 3.47
C LYS A 87 -15.41 -13.98 4.31
N LEU A 88 -14.12 -13.99 4.64
CA LEU A 88 -13.57 -15.04 5.49
C LEU A 88 -14.20 -15.03 6.87
N ALA A 89 -14.39 -13.84 7.45
CA ALA A 89 -14.98 -13.73 8.77
C ALA A 89 -16.41 -14.25 8.78
N ARG A 90 -17.15 -14.00 7.69
CA ARG A 90 -18.54 -14.47 7.60
C ARG A 90 -18.64 -15.97 7.44
N ASN A 91 -17.65 -16.57 6.82
CA ASN A 91 -17.68 -18.00 6.50
C ASN A 91 -17.12 -18.89 7.60
N ARG A 92 -16.71 -18.31 8.71
CA ARG A 92 -16.18 -19.10 9.82
C ARG A 92 -17.26 -19.68 10.70
#